data_0850a4de0fee94e8db18587bc6817e79
#
_entry.id   0850a4de0fee94e8db18587bc6817e79
#
_cell.length_a   1.000
_cell.length_b   1.000
_cell.length_c   1.000
_cell.angle_alpha   90.00
_cell.angle_beta   90.00
_cell.angle_gamma   90.00
#
_symmetry.space_group_name_H-M   'P 1'
#
loop_
_entity.id
_entity.type
_entity.pdbx_description
1 polymer ?
#
loop_
_entity_poly.entity_id
_entity_poly.type
_entity_poly.pdbx_seq_one_letter_code
_entity_poly.pdbx_strand_id
1 'polypeptide(L)'
;MTYADACDKVALLCICTLKEGRMEDIQFMQLAIALAKKGKGHVNPNPLVGAVLVKDGTIIGKGYHEQYGQLHAERNALKDCKASPEGAVLYVTLEPCNHHGKTPPCTEAIIENGIAKVVIGTLDPNPQMAGKSVKILQEHGIEVVVGVLEEECKDLIRVFRKYITTGRPYVLMKYAMTMDGKIATYTGASKWITGEKARACVQETRNEFTGIMVGVNTVLKDDPSLTCRMENGRNPIRIICDTHLRTPLHAQVVQTAKEVPTWIATAVTDTMKKAQYENYGCRILEVPQKDGYIDLQVLMQL
;
A
#
# COMPACT_ATOMS: atom_id res chain seq x y z
N MET A 1 -19.21 11.18 4.68
CA MET A 1 -18.84 10.15 5.67
C MET A 1 -18.64 8.86 4.89
N THR A 2 -17.38 8.50 4.63
CA THR A 2 -17.02 7.30 3.85
C THR A 2 -17.20 6.04 4.72
N TYR A 3 -17.29 4.85 4.09
CA TYR A 3 -17.34 3.57 4.83
C TYR A 3 -16.06 3.37 5.67
N ALA A 4 -14.94 3.95 5.23
CA ALA A 4 -13.69 4.04 5.98
C ALA A 4 -13.85 4.92 7.24
N ASP A 5 -14.47 6.11 7.12
CA ASP A 5 -14.76 6.98 8.26
C ASP A 5 -15.72 6.33 9.29
N ALA A 6 -16.63 5.47 8.83
CA ALA A 6 -17.54 4.75 9.72
C ALA A 6 -16.81 3.62 10.46
N CYS A 7 -15.93 2.86 9.78
CA CYS A 7 -15.09 1.85 10.43
C CYS A 7 -14.07 2.47 11.38
N ASP A 8 -13.43 3.59 10.98
CA ASP A 8 -12.47 4.29 11.83
C ASP A 8 -13.15 4.96 13.03
N LYS A 9 -14.36 5.52 12.87
CA LYS A 9 -15.15 6.07 13.99
C LYS A 9 -15.67 4.97 14.90
N VAL A 10 -16.08 3.82 14.39
CA VAL A 10 -16.50 2.69 15.24
C VAL A 10 -15.32 2.12 16.02
N ALA A 11 -14.15 2.00 15.40
CA ALA A 11 -12.92 1.62 16.10
C ALA A 11 -12.49 2.68 17.14
N LEU A 12 -12.56 3.97 16.81
CA LEU A 12 -12.28 5.06 17.76
C LEU A 12 -13.36 5.17 18.85
N LEU A 13 -14.66 4.99 18.55
CA LEU A 13 -15.73 5.01 19.54
C LEU A 13 -15.67 3.81 20.51
N CYS A 14 -15.32 2.61 20.01
CA CYS A 14 -15.08 1.47 20.90
C CYS A 14 -13.94 1.73 21.89
N ILE A 15 -12.92 2.50 21.49
CA ILE A 15 -11.81 2.87 22.38
C ILE A 15 -12.23 3.93 23.43
N CYS A 16 -13.21 4.79 23.10
CA CYS A 16 -13.67 5.86 24.01
C CYS A 16 -14.75 5.44 25.01
N THR A 17 -15.39 4.27 24.84
CA THR A 17 -16.49 3.82 25.74
C THR A 17 -16.09 2.73 26.72
N LEU A 18 -14.82 2.31 26.74
CA LEU A 18 -14.34 1.32 27.71
C LEU A 18 -14.11 2.00 29.06
N LYS A 19 -14.92 1.61 30.06
CA LYS A 19 -14.71 1.89 31.48
C LYS A 19 -13.26 1.55 31.88
N GLU A 20 -12.73 2.27 32.88
CA GLU A 20 -11.43 2.12 33.53
C GLU A 20 -10.97 0.65 33.72
N GLY A 21 -10.47 0.05 32.63
CA GLY A 21 -9.87 -1.27 32.58
C GLY A 21 -8.54 -1.16 31.80
N ARG A 22 -7.49 -1.85 32.24
CA ARG A 22 -6.25 -1.98 31.49
C ARG A 22 -6.59 -2.46 30.08
N MET A 23 -6.19 -1.71 29.04
CA MET A 23 -6.30 -2.17 27.68
C MET A 23 -5.45 -3.45 27.51
N GLU A 24 -6.03 -4.46 26.87
CA GLU A 24 -5.30 -5.70 26.56
C GLU A 24 -4.37 -5.49 25.34
N ASP A 25 -3.39 -6.36 25.16
CA ASP A 25 -2.43 -6.33 24.01
C ASP A 25 -3.14 -6.22 22.66
N ILE A 26 -4.32 -6.85 22.53
CA ILE A 26 -5.17 -6.79 21.34
C ILE A 26 -5.60 -5.35 21.00
N GLN A 27 -5.99 -4.56 22.00
CA GLN A 27 -6.49 -3.21 21.78
C GLN A 27 -5.38 -2.25 21.35
N PHE A 28 -4.17 -2.39 21.93
CA PHE A 28 -3.01 -1.61 21.51
C PHE A 28 -2.56 -1.98 20.09
N MET A 29 -2.60 -3.27 19.74
CA MET A 29 -2.30 -3.72 18.39
C MET A 29 -3.35 -3.25 17.37
N GLN A 30 -4.64 -3.24 17.72
CA GLN A 30 -5.69 -2.65 16.88
C GLN A 30 -5.43 -1.16 16.60
N LEU A 31 -4.99 -0.41 17.62
CA LEU A 31 -4.60 0.98 17.44
C LEU A 31 -3.37 1.12 16.52
N ALA A 32 -2.37 0.27 16.66
CA ALA A 32 -1.20 0.26 15.78
C ALA A 32 -1.61 -0.04 14.32
N ILE A 33 -2.53 -0.99 14.09
CA ILE A 33 -3.10 -1.28 12.76
C ILE A 33 -3.85 -0.06 12.19
N ALA A 34 -4.65 0.62 12.99
CA ALA A 34 -5.37 1.82 12.57
C ALA A 34 -4.41 2.96 12.20
N LEU A 35 -3.32 3.14 12.96
CA LEU A 35 -2.26 4.10 12.65
C LEU A 35 -1.56 3.76 11.32
N ALA A 36 -1.18 2.48 11.11
CA ALA A 36 -0.52 2.02 9.90
C ALA A 36 -1.31 2.36 8.63
N LYS A 37 -2.63 2.23 8.68
CA LYS A 37 -3.54 2.55 7.55
C LYS A 37 -3.46 4.00 7.10
N LYS A 38 -3.01 4.93 7.94
CA LYS A 38 -2.81 6.34 7.56
C LYS A 38 -1.68 6.55 6.53
N GLY A 39 -0.73 5.61 6.46
CA GLY A 39 0.35 5.62 5.47
C GLY A 39 -0.06 5.20 4.06
N LYS A 40 -1.31 4.81 3.83
CA LYS A 40 -1.79 4.37 2.52
C LYS A 40 -1.53 5.41 1.43
N GLY A 41 -0.98 4.94 0.29
CA GLY A 41 -0.64 5.79 -0.85
C GLY A 41 0.70 6.52 -0.73
N HIS A 42 1.32 6.60 0.44
CA HIS A 42 2.55 7.40 0.66
C HIS A 42 3.80 6.56 0.93
N VAL A 43 3.65 5.33 1.40
CA VAL A 43 4.79 4.52 1.83
C VAL A 43 5.36 3.60 0.75
N ASN A 44 4.65 3.40 -0.36
CA ASN A 44 5.09 2.48 -1.42
C ASN A 44 6.52 2.77 -1.90
N PRO A 45 7.39 1.75 -2.05
CA PRO A 45 7.13 0.30 -2.00
C PRO A 45 7.19 -0.32 -0.58
N ASN A 46 7.42 0.46 0.47
CA ASN A 46 7.52 -0.03 1.85
C ASN A 46 6.17 -0.55 2.37
N PRO A 47 6.18 -1.44 3.38
CA PRO A 47 4.96 -1.90 4.04
C PRO A 47 4.30 -0.81 4.87
N LEU A 48 2.99 -0.96 5.09
CA LEU A 48 2.25 -0.18 6.06
C LEU A 48 2.60 -0.68 7.47
N VAL A 49 3.17 0.18 8.31
CA VAL A 49 3.55 -0.16 9.69
C VAL A 49 3.05 0.90 10.64
N GLY A 50 2.53 0.47 11.78
CA GLY A 50 2.12 1.32 12.90
C GLY A 50 2.72 0.83 14.20
N ALA A 51 2.95 1.77 15.11
CA ALA A 51 3.57 1.50 16.41
C ALA A 51 2.90 2.31 17.52
N VAL A 52 2.80 1.70 18.70
CA VAL A 52 2.26 2.33 19.92
C VAL A 52 3.19 2.00 21.10
N LEU A 53 3.60 3.01 21.84
CA LEU A 53 4.37 2.88 23.07
C LEU A 53 3.45 3.04 24.27
N VAL A 54 3.52 2.08 25.19
CA VAL A 54 2.67 2.00 26.38
C VAL A 54 3.54 1.85 27.62
N LYS A 55 3.29 2.66 28.67
CA LYS A 55 3.93 2.55 29.96
C LYS A 55 2.85 2.58 31.06
N ASP A 56 2.90 1.63 31.97
CA ASP A 56 1.94 1.52 33.08
C ASP A 56 0.45 1.56 32.62
N GLY A 57 0.16 0.92 31.46
CA GLY A 57 -1.15 0.88 30.84
C GLY A 57 -1.56 2.18 30.14
N THR A 58 -0.69 3.19 30.09
CA THR A 58 -0.94 4.49 29.45
C THR A 58 -0.15 4.61 28.16
N ILE A 59 -0.80 5.07 27.09
CA ILE A 59 -0.12 5.34 25.80
C ILE A 59 0.73 6.60 25.94
N ILE A 60 2.05 6.45 25.75
CA ILE A 60 3.03 7.55 25.85
C ILE A 60 3.51 8.04 24.48
N GLY A 61 3.37 7.24 23.42
CA GLY A 61 3.76 7.62 22.06
C GLY A 61 3.05 6.80 21.01
N LYS A 62 2.86 7.38 19.82
CA LYS A 62 2.21 6.77 18.66
C LYS A 62 2.96 7.13 17.39
N GLY A 63 3.08 6.19 16.48
CA GLY A 63 3.73 6.42 15.20
C GLY A 63 3.24 5.49 14.11
N TYR A 64 3.45 5.88 12.89
CA TYR A 64 3.27 5.04 11.71
C TYR A 64 4.32 5.41 10.67
N HIS A 65 4.56 4.56 9.70
CA HIS A 65 5.41 4.91 8.57
C HIS A 65 4.63 5.87 7.67
N GLU A 66 5.05 7.15 7.66
CA GLU A 66 4.28 8.22 7.02
C GLU A 66 4.53 8.31 5.52
N GLN A 67 5.81 8.18 5.13
CA GLN A 67 6.23 8.35 3.74
C GLN A 67 7.49 7.55 3.44
N TYR A 68 7.57 7.03 2.21
CA TYR A 68 8.78 6.34 1.72
C TYR A 68 10.05 7.17 1.92
N GLY A 69 11.05 6.53 2.51
CA GLY A 69 12.35 7.14 2.77
C GLY A 69 12.45 7.99 4.06
N GLN A 70 11.34 8.16 4.78
CA GLN A 70 11.30 8.81 6.09
C GLN A 70 11.36 7.78 7.24
N LEU A 71 11.23 8.27 8.49
CA LEU A 71 11.29 7.44 9.69
C LEU A 71 10.26 6.31 9.67
N HIS A 72 10.63 5.18 10.22
CA HIS A 72 9.74 4.05 10.45
C HIS A 72 8.79 4.31 11.63
N ALA A 73 7.76 3.49 11.76
CA ALA A 73 6.71 3.65 12.76
C ALA A 73 7.25 3.70 14.19
N GLU A 74 8.19 2.83 14.52
CA GLU A 74 8.81 2.73 15.83
C GLU A 74 9.55 4.03 16.20
N ARG A 75 10.34 4.57 15.28
CA ARG A 75 11.05 5.84 15.48
C ARG A 75 10.10 7.03 15.56
N ASN A 76 9.01 7.01 14.80
CA ASN A 76 7.96 8.04 14.91
C ASN A 76 7.24 7.94 16.26
N ALA A 77 6.97 6.73 16.76
CA ALA A 77 6.37 6.53 18.08
C ALA A 77 7.29 7.00 19.21
N LEU A 78 8.60 6.72 19.11
CA LEU A 78 9.61 7.23 20.04
C LEU A 78 9.71 8.76 20.01
N LYS A 79 9.66 9.36 18.83
CA LYS A 79 9.66 10.83 18.65
C LYS A 79 8.42 11.51 19.24
N ASP A 80 7.26 10.85 19.19
CA ASP A 80 5.98 11.35 19.76
C ASP A 80 5.91 11.17 21.27
N CYS A 81 6.86 10.47 21.91
CA CYS A 81 6.83 10.18 23.33
C CYS A 81 6.69 11.43 24.19
N LYS A 82 5.73 11.39 25.11
CA LYS A 82 5.43 12.43 26.08
C LYS A 82 6.10 12.18 27.45
N ALA A 83 6.70 10.99 27.63
CA ALA A 83 7.38 10.55 28.84
C ALA A 83 8.59 9.68 28.48
N SER A 84 9.45 9.33 29.47
CA SER A 84 10.56 8.41 29.21
C SER A 84 10.07 7.06 28.71
N PRO A 85 10.57 6.57 27.55
CA PRO A 85 10.20 5.27 27.01
C PRO A 85 10.86 4.09 27.74
N GLU A 86 11.82 4.33 28.62
CA GLU A 86 12.49 3.31 29.40
C GLU A 86 11.48 2.47 30.22
N GLY A 87 11.58 1.15 30.09
CA GLY A 87 10.65 0.20 30.72
C GLY A 87 9.27 0.09 30.04
N ALA A 88 9.05 0.80 28.92
CA ALA A 88 7.77 0.75 28.19
C ALA A 88 7.63 -0.55 27.38
N VAL A 89 6.38 -0.81 26.93
CA VAL A 89 6.00 -1.85 25.98
C VAL A 89 5.77 -1.21 24.62
N LEU A 90 6.45 -1.71 23.58
CA LEU A 90 6.23 -1.32 22.18
C LEU A 90 5.33 -2.33 21.49
N TYR A 91 4.20 -1.88 20.95
CA TYR A 91 3.35 -2.64 20.04
C TYR A 91 3.65 -2.21 18.62
N VAL A 92 3.97 -3.14 17.73
CA VAL A 92 4.31 -2.86 16.34
C VAL A 92 3.70 -3.91 15.42
N THR A 93 3.11 -3.47 14.31
CA THR A 93 2.36 -4.37 13.40
C THR A 93 3.24 -5.31 12.58
N LEU A 94 4.52 -4.97 12.41
CA LEU A 94 5.51 -5.74 11.65
C LEU A 94 6.81 -5.83 12.45
N GLU A 95 7.54 -6.95 12.33
CA GLU A 95 8.87 -7.12 12.92
C GLU A 95 9.77 -5.90 12.65
N PRO A 96 10.35 -5.25 13.68
CA PRO A 96 11.25 -4.11 13.52
C PRO A 96 12.45 -4.45 12.65
N CYS A 97 12.89 -3.52 11.80
CA CYS A 97 14.06 -3.76 10.96
C CYS A 97 15.37 -3.79 11.75
N ASN A 98 16.33 -4.63 11.30
CA ASN A 98 17.66 -4.80 11.89
C ASN A 98 18.81 -4.50 10.91
N HIS A 99 18.52 -3.84 9.80
CA HIS A 99 19.52 -3.47 8.79
C HIS A 99 19.55 -1.97 8.55
N HIS A 100 20.71 -1.45 8.20
CA HIS A 100 20.89 -0.08 7.76
C HIS A 100 20.32 0.08 6.34
N GLY A 101 19.29 0.87 6.21
CA GLY A 101 18.71 1.28 4.94
C GLY A 101 18.88 2.78 4.74
N LYS A 102 17.79 3.47 4.36
CA LYS A 102 17.76 4.96 4.34
C LYS A 102 17.71 5.55 5.75
N THR A 103 17.31 4.75 6.73
CA THR A 103 17.29 5.09 8.16
C THR A 103 18.05 4.03 8.94
N PRO A 104 18.61 4.36 10.12
CA PRO A 104 19.21 3.37 11.00
C PRO A 104 18.21 2.31 11.47
N PRO A 105 18.65 1.10 11.86
CA PRO A 105 17.79 0.02 12.31
C PRO A 105 16.85 0.42 13.44
N CYS A 106 15.61 -0.08 13.41
CA CYS A 106 14.66 0.18 14.50
C CYS A 106 15.01 -0.62 15.76
N THR A 107 15.64 -1.80 15.62
CA THR A 107 16.14 -2.57 16.76
C THR A 107 17.12 -1.78 17.62
N GLU A 108 18.03 -1.02 17.01
CA GLU A 108 18.95 -0.14 17.74
C GLU A 108 18.20 0.90 18.57
N ALA A 109 17.24 1.60 17.94
CA ALA A 109 16.44 2.61 18.65
C ALA A 109 15.62 2.00 19.82
N ILE A 110 15.10 0.78 19.66
CA ILE A 110 14.38 0.08 20.72
C ILE A 110 15.30 -0.22 21.90
N ILE A 111 16.51 -0.72 21.63
CA ILE A 111 17.51 -1.05 22.65
C ILE A 111 18.00 0.22 23.36
N GLU A 112 18.42 1.24 22.61
CA GLU A 112 18.94 2.51 23.12
C GLU A 112 17.96 3.25 24.04
N ASN A 113 16.64 3.10 23.77
CA ASN A 113 15.59 3.74 24.57
C ASN A 113 15.11 2.89 25.75
N GLY A 114 15.74 1.74 26.03
CA GLY A 114 15.45 0.90 27.19
C GLY A 114 14.04 0.31 27.21
N ILE A 115 13.47 -0.03 26.03
CA ILE A 115 12.17 -0.68 25.91
C ILE A 115 12.24 -2.06 26.57
N ALA A 116 11.31 -2.35 27.50
CA ALA A 116 11.33 -3.61 28.25
C ALA A 116 10.67 -4.78 27.48
N LYS A 117 9.67 -4.48 26.64
CA LYS A 117 8.90 -5.50 25.90
C LYS A 117 8.51 -5.02 24.53
N VAL A 118 8.59 -5.91 23.54
CA VAL A 118 8.08 -5.66 22.17
C VAL A 118 7.03 -6.69 21.81
N VAL A 119 5.85 -6.22 21.45
CA VAL A 119 4.73 -7.04 20.96
C VAL A 119 4.60 -6.83 19.46
N ILE A 120 4.85 -7.88 18.70
CA ILE A 120 4.91 -7.88 17.23
C ILE A 120 3.66 -8.54 16.67
N GLY A 121 2.99 -7.87 15.71
CA GLY A 121 1.84 -8.43 15.02
C GLY A 121 2.24 -9.59 14.10
N THR A 122 3.16 -9.39 13.17
CA THR A 122 3.67 -10.43 12.27
C THR A 122 5.17 -10.29 12.03
N LEU A 123 5.83 -11.41 11.76
CA LEU A 123 7.23 -11.43 11.35
C LEU A 123 7.40 -10.83 9.94
N ASP A 124 8.63 -10.39 9.63
CA ASP A 124 8.97 -9.94 8.28
C ASP A 124 8.78 -11.11 7.28
N PRO A 125 7.99 -10.92 6.22
CA PRO A 125 7.77 -11.97 5.21
C PRO A 125 9.02 -12.29 4.37
N ASN A 126 10.08 -11.47 4.44
CA ASN A 126 11.35 -11.76 3.79
C ASN A 126 12.07 -12.89 4.54
N PRO A 127 12.30 -14.07 3.92
CA PRO A 127 12.93 -15.21 4.60
C PRO A 127 14.34 -14.90 5.14
N GLN A 128 15.00 -13.91 4.55
CA GLN A 128 16.33 -13.47 5.01
C GLN A 128 16.29 -12.63 6.29
N MET A 129 15.13 -12.09 6.64
CA MET A 129 14.93 -11.18 7.77
C MET A 129 14.12 -11.79 8.90
N ALA A 130 13.17 -12.66 8.58
CA ALA A 130 12.21 -13.24 9.51
C ALA A 130 12.87 -13.78 10.80
N GLY A 131 12.45 -13.27 11.94
CA GLY A 131 12.89 -13.67 13.28
C GLY A 131 14.28 -13.21 13.69
N LYS A 132 15.05 -12.50 12.85
CA LYS A 132 16.39 -12.00 13.22
C LYS A 132 16.30 -10.90 14.26
N SER A 133 15.37 -9.98 14.10
CA SER A 133 15.17 -8.89 15.05
C SER A 133 14.67 -9.39 16.39
N VAL A 134 13.83 -10.43 16.38
CA VAL A 134 13.38 -11.10 17.62
C VAL A 134 14.56 -11.60 18.41
N LYS A 135 15.50 -12.32 17.78
CA LYS A 135 16.73 -12.82 18.45
C LYS A 135 17.59 -11.70 19.01
N ILE A 136 17.84 -10.64 18.21
CA ILE A 136 18.64 -9.49 18.63
C ILE A 136 18.02 -8.83 19.87
N LEU A 137 16.71 -8.60 19.88
CA LEU A 137 16.02 -7.99 21.02
C LEU A 137 16.09 -8.86 22.26
N GLN A 138 15.88 -10.18 22.13
CA GLN A 138 15.97 -11.13 23.24
C GLN A 138 17.39 -11.23 23.81
N GLU A 139 18.43 -11.20 22.98
CA GLU A 139 19.84 -11.18 23.40
C GLU A 139 20.19 -9.94 24.23
N HIS A 140 19.45 -8.83 24.05
CA HIS A 140 19.57 -7.61 24.85
C HIS A 140 18.60 -7.55 26.05
N GLY A 141 17.98 -8.69 26.41
CA GLY A 141 17.13 -8.81 27.59
C GLY A 141 15.71 -8.24 27.41
N ILE A 142 15.30 -7.94 26.18
CA ILE A 142 13.95 -7.43 25.86
C ILE A 142 12.99 -8.61 25.70
N GLU A 143 11.86 -8.58 26.41
CA GLU A 143 10.78 -9.57 26.22
C GLU A 143 10.14 -9.37 24.83
N VAL A 144 9.99 -10.44 24.06
CA VAL A 144 9.35 -10.38 22.73
C VAL A 144 8.19 -11.35 22.65
N VAL A 145 7.02 -10.83 22.30
CA VAL A 145 5.80 -11.59 22.00
C VAL A 145 5.47 -11.40 20.52
N VAL A 146 5.17 -12.48 19.80
CA VAL A 146 4.85 -12.46 18.36
C VAL A 146 3.47 -13.05 18.11
N GLY A 147 2.74 -12.53 17.11
CA GLY A 147 1.50 -13.11 16.62
C GLY A 147 0.22 -12.46 17.15
N VAL A 148 0.31 -11.31 17.80
CA VAL A 148 -0.90 -10.59 18.24
C VAL A 148 -1.60 -9.95 17.03
N LEU A 149 -2.83 -10.40 16.73
CA LEU A 149 -3.59 -10.05 15.52
C LEU A 149 -2.79 -10.31 14.23
N GLU A 150 -2.17 -11.48 14.17
CA GLU A 150 -1.23 -11.84 13.09
C GLU A 150 -1.87 -11.77 11.71
N GLU A 151 -3.09 -12.29 11.54
CA GLU A 151 -3.75 -12.30 10.23
C GLU A 151 -4.13 -10.91 9.76
N GLU A 152 -4.60 -10.04 10.65
CA GLU A 152 -4.87 -8.63 10.35
C GLU A 152 -3.59 -7.87 9.98
N CYS A 153 -2.49 -8.15 10.67
CA CYS A 153 -1.19 -7.57 10.35
C CYS A 153 -0.63 -8.10 9.01
N LYS A 154 -0.81 -9.38 8.70
CA LYS A 154 -0.45 -9.96 7.40
C LYS A 154 -1.29 -9.37 6.26
N ASP A 155 -2.59 -9.12 6.48
CA ASP A 155 -3.44 -8.47 5.47
C ASP A 155 -3.02 -7.01 5.25
N LEU A 156 -2.65 -6.29 6.29
CA LEU A 156 -2.15 -4.92 6.21
C LEU A 156 -0.96 -4.80 5.24
N ILE A 157 -0.07 -5.77 5.24
CA ILE A 157 1.15 -5.81 4.41
C ILE A 157 1.03 -6.73 3.19
N ARG A 158 -0.18 -7.16 2.79
CA ARG A 158 -0.39 -8.16 1.72
C ARG A 158 0.29 -7.82 0.40
N VAL A 159 0.32 -6.52 0.03
CA VAL A 159 0.98 -6.04 -1.20
C VAL A 159 2.49 -6.23 -1.10
N PHE A 160 3.10 -5.75 -0.01
CA PHE A 160 4.52 -5.92 0.26
C PHE A 160 4.90 -7.41 0.35
N ARG A 161 4.13 -8.20 1.11
CA ARG A 161 4.35 -9.65 1.27
C ARG A 161 4.37 -10.36 -0.08
N LYS A 162 3.39 -10.07 -0.97
CA LYS A 162 3.35 -10.68 -2.30
C LYS A 162 4.62 -10.41 -3.08
N TYR A 163 5.07 -9.15 -3.10
CA TYR A 163 6.26 -8.77 -3.86
C TYR A 163 7.53 -9.38 -3.28
N ILE A 164 7.76 -9.24 -1.97
CA ILE A 164 9.02 -9.68 -1.34
C ILE A 164 9.21 -11.20 -1.37
N THR A 165 8.11 -11.98 -1.37
CA THR A 165 8.17 -13.44 -1.40
C THR A 165 8.17 -14.02 -2.81
N THR A 166 7.68 -13.29 -3.84
CA THR A 166 7.52 -13.87 -5.18
C THR A 166 8.19 -13.09 -6.29
N GLY A 167 8.68 -11.85 -6.02
CA GLY A 167 9.18 -10.92 -7.04
C GLY A 167 8.10 -10.43 -8.02
N ARG A 168 6.82 -10.68 -7.73
CA ARG A 168 5.70 -10.32 -8.61
C ARG A 168 4.79 -9.30 -7.95
N PRO A 169 4.21 -8.34 -8.71
CA PRO A 169 3.30 -7.37 -8.14
C PRO A 169 2.03 -8.03 -7.59
N TYR A 170 1.43 -7.39 -6.60
CA TYR A 170 0.08 -7.71 -6.16
C TYR A 170 -0.92 -7.08 -7.13
N VAL A 171 -1.78 -7.89 -7.72
CA VAL A 171 -2.78 -7.44 -8.70
C VAL A 171 -4.17 -7.47 -8.08
N LEU A 172 -4.83 -6.31 -8.03
CA LEU A 172 -6.22 -6.17 -7.67
C LEU A 172 -7.05 -5.98 -8.95
N MET A 173 -7.91 -6.94 -9.26
CA MET A 173 -8.84 -6.83 -10.38
C MET A 173 -10.11 -6.07 -9.96
N LYS A 174 -10.38 -4.92 -10.62
CA LYS A 174 -11.57 -4.10 -10.38
C LYS A 174 -12.42 -4.04 -11.63
N TYR A 175 -13.67 -4.36 -11.52
CA TYR A 175 -14.67 -4.17 -12.55
C TYR A 175 -15.98 -3.65 -11.95
N ALA A 176 -16.80 -2.98 -12.79
CA ALA A 176 -18.16 -2.62 -12.45
C ALA A 176 -19.10 -3.49 -13.31
N MET A 177 -20.03 -4.18 -12.66
CA MET A 177 -21.01 -5.03 -13.35
C MET A 177 -22.37 -4.94 -12.67
N THR A 178 -23.41 -5.26 -13.40
CA THR A 178 -24.76 -5.46 -12.90
C THR A 178 -24.85 -6.77 -12.10
N MET A 179 -25.94 -7.02 -11.39
CA MET A 179 -26.12 -8.26 -10.61
C MET A 179 -26.11 -9.51 -11.49
N ASP A 180 -26.48 -9.40 -12.75
CA ASP A 180 -26.41 -10.48 -13.75
C ASP A 180 -25.07 -10.53 -14.53
N GLY A 181 -24.05 -9.81 -14.04
CA GLY A 181 -22.68 -9.89 -14.56
C GLY A 181 -22.42 -9.09 -15.84
N LYS A 182 -23.30 -8.17 -16.23
CA LYS A 182 -23.09 -7.34 -17.43
C LYS A 182 -22.26 -6.10 -17.12
N ILE A 183 -21.29 -5.78 -17.99
CA ILE A 183 -20.40 -4.61 -17.85
C ILE A 183 -20.85 -3.42 -18.70
N ALA A 184 -21.80 -3.63 -19.60
CA ALA A 184 -22.42 -2.61 -20.44
C ALA A 184 -23.77 -3.12 -20.98
N THR A 185 -24.61 -2.22 -21.48
CA THR A 185 -25.79 -2.56 -22.29
C THR A 185 -25.37 -3.12 -23.66
N TYR A 186 -26.32 -3.68 -24.42
CA TYR A 186 -26.07 -4.10 -25.79
C TYR A 186 -25.66 -2.95 -26.72
N THR A 187 -26.02 -1.70 -26.38
CA THR A 187 -25.58 -0.49 -27.10
C THR A 187 -24.18 -0.01 -26.68
N GLY A 188 -23.55 -0.66 -25.67
CA GLY A 188 -22.24 -0.27 -25.13
C GLY A 188 -22.30 0.79 -24.05
N ALA A 189 -23.47 1.26 -23.63
CA ALA A 189 -23.58 2.21 -22.52
C ALA A 189 -23.22 1.52 -21.19
N SER A 190 -22.30 2.14 -20.40
CA SER A 190 -21.78 1.60 -19.12
C SER A 190 -21.83 2.61 -17.96
N LYS A 191 -22.29 3.81 -18.17
CA LYS A 191 -22.35 4.89 -17.16
C LYS A 191 -23.81 5.12 -16.73
N TRP A 192 -24.19 4.98 -15.41
CA TRP A 192 -23.35 4.52 -14.32
C TRP A 192 -23.90 3.20 -13.78
N ILE A 193 -23.10 2.14 -13.73
CA ILE A 193 -23.52 0.84 -13.18
C ILE A 193 -23.45 0.84 -11.66
N THR A 194 -22.46 1.55 -11.08
CA THR A 194 -22.25 1.59 -9.62
C THR A 194 -22.53 2.98 -9.05
N GLY A 195 -23.02 3.01 -7.80
CA GLY A 195 -23.34 4.25 -7.09
C GLY A 195 -22.10 5.07 -6.68
N GLU A 196 -22.34 6.27 -6.16
CA GLU A 196 -21.29 7.23 -5.79
C GLU A 196 -20.31 6.69 -4.73
N LYS A 197 -20.83 6.00 -3.70
CA LYS A 197 -19.99 5.40 -2.66
C LYS A 197 -18.99 4.39 -3.23
N ALA A 198 -19.44 3.52 -4.14
CA ALA A 198 -18.54 2.57 -4.80
C ALA A 198 -17.49 3.28 -5.67
N ARG A 199 -17.88 4.37 -6.34
CA ARG A 199 -16.93 5.19 -7.12
C ARG A 199 -15.92 5.92 -6.23
N ALA A 200 -16.30 6.35 -5.02
CA ALA A 200 -15.40 6.91 -4.03
C ALA A 200 -14.33 5.88 -3.60
N CYS A 201 -14.72 4.65 -3.26
CA CYS A 201 -13.78 3.55 -2.96
C CYS A 201 -12.79 3.28 -4.11
N VAL A 202 -13.21 3.48 -5.37
CA VAL A 202 -12.29 3.35 -6.52
C VAL A 202 -11.21 4.45 -6.48
N GLN A 203 -11.53 5.66 -6.01
CA GLN A 203 -10.53 6.72 -5.87
C GLN A 203 -9.53 6.40 -4.75
N GLU A 204 -10.01 5.87 -3.62
CA GLU A 204 -9.14 5.38 -2.53
C GLU A 204 -8.19 4.29 -3.05
N THR A 205 -8.71 3.32 -3.83
CA THR A 205 -7.90 2.29 -4.47
C THR A 205 -6.84 2.88 -5.39
N ARG A 206 -7.18 3.90 -6.20
CA ARG A 206 -6.21 4.58 -7.07
C ARG A 206 -5.11 5.31 -6.30
N ASN A 207 -5.44 5.85 -5.14
CA ASN A 207 -4.46 6.46 -4.24
C ASN A 207 -3.53 5.41 -3.62
N GLU A 208 -4.07 4.25 -3.24
CA GLU A 208 -3.32 3.19 -2.54
C GLU A 208 -2.34 2.45 -3.48
N PHE A 209 -2.77 2.11 -4.70
CA PHE A 209 -1.98 1.29 -5.62
C PHE A 209 -1.02 2.12 -6.48
N THR A 210 0.16 1.56 -6.75
CA THR A 210 1.22 2.23 -7.53
C THR A 210 0.87 2.37 -9.00
N GLY A 211 0.15 1.42 -9.58
CA GLY A 211 -0.24 1.42 -10.99
C GLY A 211 -1.71 1.12 -11.22
N ILE A 212 -2.26 1.66 -12.31
CA ILE A 212 -3.57 1.30 -12.85
C ILE A 212 -3.38 0.79 -14.27
N MET A 213 -3.85 -0.43 -14.55
CA MET A 213 -3.69 -1.07 -15.85
C MET A 213 -5.04 -1.24 -16.55
N VAL A 214 -5.09 -0.91 -17.83
CA VAL A 214 -6.27 -1.13 -18.70
C VAL A 214 -5.83 -1.64 -20.07
N GLY A 215 -6.74 -2.35 -20.75
CA GLY A 215 -6.57 -2.67 -22.17
C GLY A 215 -6.85 -1.46 -23.07
N VAL A 216 -6.23 -1.42 -24.24
CA VAL A 216 -6.41 -0.33 -25.23
C VAL A 216 -7.89 -0.08 -25.61
N ASN A 217 -8.73 -1.10 -25.62
CA ASN A 217 -10.15 -0.92 -25.93
C ASN A 217 -10.88 -0.02 -24.91
N THR A 218 -10.43 0.02 -23.66
CA THR A 218 -10.95 0.98 -22.66
C THR A 218 -10.57 2.41 -23.03
N VAL A 219 -9.34 2.62 -23.51
CA VAL A 219 -8.88 3.95 -23.97
C VAL A 219 -9.66 4.39 -25.21
N LEU A 220 -9.83 3.48 -26.17
CA LEU A 220 -10.57 3.77 -27.41
C LEU A 220 -12.04 4.11 -27.19
N LYS A 221 -12.69 3.48 -26.20
CA LYS A 221 -14.13 3.67 -25.95
C LYS A 221 -14.44 4.82 -25.00
N ASP A 222 -13.64 4.98 -23.95
CA ASP A 222 -13.98 5.85 -22.82
C ASP A 222 -13.09 7.07 -22.71
N ASP A 223 -11.94 7.11 -23.41
CA ASP A 223 -10.88 8.13 -23.28
C ASP A 223 -10.66 8.55 -21.83
N PRO A 224 -10.33 7.62 -20.92
CA PRO A 224 -10.30 7.89 -19.50
C PRO A 224 -9.00 8.59 -19.08
N SER A 225 -9.09 9.51 -18.12
CA SER A 225 -7.88 10.12 -17.53
C SER A 225 -7.07 9.16 -16.65
N LEU A 226 -7.70 8.14 -16.06
CA LEU A 226 -7.10 7.15 -15.13
C LEU A 226 -6.35 7.78 -13.93
N THR A 227 -6.76 8.95 -13.50
CA THR A 227 -6.18 9.71 -12.39
C THR A 227 -6.93 9.47 -11.07
N CYS A 228 -6.28 9.74 -9.95
CA CYS A 228 -6.91 9.88 -8.64
C CYS A 228 -7.52 11.28 -8.53
N ARG A 229 -8.78 11.36 -8.07
CA ARG A 229 -9.50 12.63 -7.92
C ARG A 229 -9.80 12.96 -6.46
N MET A 230 -9.08 12.34 -5.54
CA MET A 230 -9.14 12.69 -4.13
C MET A 230 -8.32 13.95 -3.87
N GLU A 231 -8.77 14.76 -2.92
CA GLU A 231 -7.97 15.85 -2.39
C GLU A 231 -6.67 15.28 -1.79
N ASN A 232 -5.54 15.82 -2.16
CA ASN A 232 -4.20 15.34 -1.79
C ASN A 232 -3.90 13.88 -2.18
N GLY A 233 -4.68 13.30 -3.11
CA GLY A 233 -4.47 11.95 -3.60
C GLY A 233 -3.31 11.86 -4.59
N ARG A 234 -2.60 10.72 -4.58
CA ARG A 234 -1.51 10.42 -5.52
C ARG A 234 -2.07 9.76 -6.79
N ASN A 235 -1.61 10.19 -7.96
CA ASN A 235 -1.93 9.52 -9.21
C ASN A 235 -1.14 8.20 -9.34
N PRO A 236 -1.79 7.10 -9.73
CA PRO A 236 -1.09 5.88 -10.12
C PRO A 236 -0.38 6.04 -11.46
N ILE A 237 0.65 5.25 -11.71
CA ILE A 237 1.22 5.06 -13.05
C ILE A 237 0.16 4.42 -13.93
N ARG A 238 -0.12 5.01 -15.08
CA ARG A 238 -1.09 4.48 -16.04
C ARG A 238 -0.41 3.48 -16.96
N ILE A 239 -0.91 2.26 -17.03
CA ILE A 239 -0.36 1.18 -17.86
C ILE A 239 -1.41 0.77 -18.88
N ILE A 240 -1.11 0.99 -20.16
CA ILE A 240 -2.01 0.67 -21.28
C ILE A 240 -1.49 -0.60 -21.97
N CYS A 241 -2.27 -1.66 -21.92
CA CYS A 241 -1.97 -2.89 -22.66
C CYS A 241 -2.43 -2.74 -24.12
N ASP A 242 -1.48 -2.47 -25.03
CA ASP A 242 -1.75 -2.16 -26.43
C ASP A 242 -0.80 -2.89 -27.38
N THR A 243 -1.12 -4.14 -27.67
CA THR A 243 -0.31 -5.03 -28.49
C THR A 243 0.17 -4.40 -29.80
N HIS A 244 -0.66 -3.57 -30.44
CA HIS A 244 -0.44 -3.04 -31.79
C HIS A 244 -0.24 -1.53 -31.86
N LEU A 245 -0.08 -0.84 -30.73
CA LEU A 245 -0.02 0.64 -30.65
C LEU A 245 -1.20 1.31 -31.36
N ARG A 246 -2.42 1.00 -30.92
CA ARG A 246 -3.67 1.58 -31.46
C ARG A 246 -4.17 2.75 -30.61
N THR A 247 -3.55 3.02 -29.47
CA THR A 247 -3.89 4.15 -28.61
C THR A 247 -3.79 5.45 -29.41
N PRO A 248 -4.86 6.25 -29.52
CA PRO A 248 -4.78 7.50 -30.29
C PRO A 248 -3.83 8.49 -29.64
N LEU A 249 -3.01 9.19 -30.43
CA LEU A 249 -2.09 10.20 -29.90
C LEU A 249 -2.83 11.35 -29.20
N HIS A 250 -4.08 11.63 -29.57
CA HIS A 250 -4.92 12.64 -28.90
C HIS A 250 -5.63 12.14 -27.64
N ALA A 251 -5.49 10.85 -27.26
CA ALA A 251 -6.10 10.31 -26.05
C ALA A 251 -5.56 11.04 -24.80
N GLN A 252 -6.44 11.27 -23.81
CA GLN A 252 -6.08 11.97 -22.55
C GLN A 252 -4.86 11.37 -21.87
N VAL A 253 -4.75 10.04 -21.84
CA VAL A 253 -3.61 9.33 -21.23
C VAL A 253 -2.28 9.62 -21.92
N VAL A 254 -2.28 9.94 -23.22
CA VAL A 254 -1.09 10.32 -23.98
C VAL A 254 -0.80 11.81 -23.81
N GLN A 255 -1.79 12.65 -24.02
CA GLN A 255 -1.64 14.11 -23.96
C GLN A 255 -1.14 14.61 -22.59
N THR A 256 -1.49 13.91 -21.51
CA THR A 256 -1.09 14.25 -20.14
C THR A 256 0.05 13.37 -19.61
N ALA A 257 0.81 12.68 -20.48
CA ALA A 257 1.83 11.72 -20.06
C ALA A 257 3.03 12.38 -19.34
N LYS A 258 3.30 13.66 -19.61
CA LYS A 258 4.33 14.43 -18.92
C LYS A 258 3.94 14.82 -17.48
N GLU A 259 2.64 14.92 -17.21
CA GLU A 259 2.11 15.26 -15.87
C GLU A 259 1.87 14.00 -15.02
N VAL A 260 1.31 12.95 -15.64
CA VAL A 260 1.01 11.68 -14.98
C VAL A 260 1.70 10.55 -15.74
N PRO A 261 2.64 9.83 -15.13
CA PRO A 261 3.40 8.78 -15.78
C PRO A 261 2.51 7.78 -16.52
N THR A 262 2.78 7.59 -17.81
CA THR A 262 2.02 6.69 -18.68
C THR A 262 2.95 5.73 -19.39
N TRP A 263 2.70 4.44 -19.20
CA TRP A 263 3.45 3.36 -19.82
C TRP A 263 2.54 2.64 -20.83
N ILE A 264 3.05 2.36 -22.02
CA ILE A 264 2.33 1.60 -23.04
C ILE A 264 3.08 0.30 -23.28
N ALA A 265 2.45 -0.81 -22.90
CA ALA A 265 2.98 -2.16 -23.13
C ALA A 265 2.57 -2.63 -24.52
N THR A 266 3.55 -2.91 -25.38
CA THR A 266 3.31 -3.24 -26.79
C THR A 266 4.25 -4.29 -27.32
N ALA A 267 3.81 -5.03 -28.35
CA ALA A 267 4.63 -5.95 -29.12
C ALA A 267 5.19 -5.32 -30.41
N VAL A 268 4.90 -4.04 -30.66
CA VAL A 268 5.40 -3.32 -31.85
C VAL A 268 6.89 -3.00 -31.68
N THR A 269 7.68 -3.37 -32.69
CA THR A 269 9.14 -3.11 -32.74
C THR A 269 9.49 -1.86 -33.54
N ASP A 270 8.57 -1.30 -34.32
CA ASP A 270 8.76 -0.09 -35.12
C ASP A 270 9.15 1.11 -34.24
N THR A 271 10.39 1.54 -34.36
CA THR A 271 10.99 2.63 -33.57
C THR A 271 10.34 3.99 -33.86
N MET A 272 9.99 4.24 -35.16
CA MET A 272 9.35 5.50 -35.56
C MET A 272 7.95 5.63 -34.96
N LYS A 273 7.20 4.54 -34.93
CA LYS A 273 5.88 4.51 -34.30
C LYS A 273 5.96 4.70 -32.79
N LYS A 274 6.94 4.07 -32.12
CA LYS A 274 7.16 4.21 -30.69
C LYS A 274 7.57 5.63 -30.30
N ALA A 275 8.49 6.24 -31.09
CA ALA A 275 8.98 7.60 -30.86
C ALA A 275 7.85 8.65 -30.84
N GLN A 276 6.75 8.42 -31.55
CA GLN A 276 5.60 9.33 -31.49
C GLN A 276 5.02 9.44 -30.08
N TYR A 277 4.88 8.33 -29.36
CA TYR A 277 4.38 8.32 -27.97
C TYR A 277 5.41 8.84 -26.96
N GLU A 278 6.68 8.51 -27.18
CA GLU A 278 7.79 8.96 -26.33
C GLU A 278 7.93 10.50 -26.36
N ASN A 279 7.68 11.14 -27.50
CA ASN A 279 7.63 12.59 -27.63
C ASN A 279 6.57 13.25 -26.75
N TYR A 280 5.46 12.57 -26.47
CA TYR A 280 4.44 13.00 -25.52
C TYR A 280 4.82 12.71 -24.05
N GLY A 281 5.90 11.97 -23.81
CA GLY A 281 6.37 11.58 -22.46
C GLY A 281 5.88 10.22 -22.01
N CYS A 282 5.29 9.41 -22.91
CA CYS A 282 4.96 8.02 -22.61
C CYS A 282 6.23 7.18 -22.54
N ARG A 283 6.28 6.21 -21.61
CA ARG A 283 7.29 5.15 -21.61
C ARG A 283 6.78 3.95 -22.37
N ILE A 284 7.55 3.44 -23.32
CA ILE A 284 7.21 2.20 -24.03
C ILE A 284 7.84 1.01 -23.30
N LEU A 285 7.01 -0.01 -23.04
CA LEU A 285 7.43 -1.31 -22.56
C LEU A 285 7.28 -2.32 -23.70
N GLU A 286 8.39 -2.82 -24.20
CA GLU A 286 8.36 -3.88 -25.21
C GLU A 286 8.08 -5.21 -24.54
N VAL A 287 6.96 -5.82 -24.91
CA VAL A 287 6.48 -7.07 -24.35
C VAL A 287 6.16 -8.04 -25.49
N PRO A 288 6.67 -9.28 -25.46
CA PRO A 288 6.37 -10.25 -26.51
C PRO A 288 4.88 -10.53 -26.60
N GLN A 289 4.46 -10.95 -27.79
CA GLN A 289 3.09 -11.37 -28.05
C GLN A 289 2.90 -12.85 -27.73
N LYS A 290 1.78 -13.19 -27.10
CA LYS A 290 1.32 -14.56 -26.89
C LYS A 290 -0.18 -14.60 -27.19
N ASP A 291 -0.60 -15.55 -28.01
CA ASP A 291 -2.03 -15.77 -28.40
C ASP A 291 -2.72 -14.49 -28.94
N GLY A 292 -2.01 -13.66 -29.70
CA GLY A 292 -2.55 -12.43 -30.28
C GLY A 292 -2.56 -11.21 -29.35
N TYR A 293 -2.11 -11.35 -28.10
CA TYR A 293 -2.03 -10.28 -27.10
C TYR A 293 -0.62 -10.18 -26.51
N ILE A 294 -0.32 -9.08 -25.85
CA ILE A 294 0.93 -9.00 -25.06
C ILE A 294 0.96 -10.08 -23.99
N ASP A 295 2.14 -10.65 -23.72
CA ASP A 295 2.31 -11.63 -22.64
C ASP A 295 2.28 -10.93 -21.28
N LEU A 296 1.16 -11.07 -20.56
CA LEU A 296 0.98 -10.47 -19.25
C LEU A 296 1.92 -11.05 -18.20
N GLN A 297 2.41 -12.29 -18.37
CA GLN A 297 3.37 -12.86 -17.42
C GLN A 297 4.73 -12.16 -17.52
N VAL A 298 5.15 -11.85 -18.74
CA VAL A 298 6.38 -11.07 -18.98
C VAL A 298 6.17 -9.64 -18.50
N LEU A 299 5.04 -9.01 -18.82
CA LEU A 299 4.74 -7.65 -18.35
C LEU A 299 4.80 -7.51 -16.82
N MET A 300 4.39 -8.55 -16.06
CA MET A 300 4.42 -8.55 -14.60
C MET A 300 5.82 -8.78 -14.01
N GLN A 301 6.83 -8.97 -14.83
CA GLN A 301 8.23 -9.12 -14.42
C GLN A 301 9.07 -7.88 -14.72
N LEU A 302 8.56 -6.98 -15.57
CA LEU A 302 9.16 -5.70 -15.94
C LEU A 302 8.84 -4.61 -14.91
#